data_3c1b743ef4545a8f63fe3a0d3ed30289
#
_entry.id   3c1b743ef4545a8f63fe3a0d3ed30289
#
_cell.length_a   1.000
_cell.length_b   1.000
_cell.length_c   1.000
_cell.angle_alpha   90.00
_cell.angle_beta   90.00
_cell.angle_gamma   90.00
#
_symmetry.space_group_name_H-M   'P 1'
#
loop_
_entity.id
_entity.type
_entity.pdbx_description
1 polymer ?
#
loop_
_entity_poly.entity_id
_entity_poly.type
_entity_poly.pdbx_seq_one_letter_code
_entity_poly.pdbx_strand_id
1 'polypeptide(L)'
;MTPRPESDEAAKEYYSFEEAVMGPIGFGGPHTYRDYLAALHKTALPLNVAAMIGTGTVKICVKGFADTPYTQQELDDARALIEDAMAAGAPGVSLGIMYLPECYSSTDEFAYILEPVGRYHRVITTHIRGEGDSMVQSVREVIEIARRVGCALEISHFKSCGMKNWGKDIHTAIADIEAARAAVSYTHLRAHETCADL
;
A
#
# COMPACT_ATOMS: atom_id res chain seq x y z
N MET A 1 -5.32 -5.83 -11.82
CA MET A 1 -4.64 -4.82 -11.01
C MET A 1 -4.87 -3.47 -11.63
N THR A 2 -5.28 -2.51 -10.88
CA THR A 2 -5.68 -1.19 -11.35
C THR A 2 -5.16 -0.13 -10.38
N PRO A 3 -4.76 1.04 -10.86
CA PRO A 3 -4.83 1.48 -12.26
C PRO A 3 -3.86 0.72 -13.17
N ARG A 4 -4.02 0.84 -14.48
CA ARG A 4 -3.14 0.27 -15.48
C ARG A 4 -2.40 1.39 -16.21
N PRO A 5 -1.09 1.27 -16.49
CA PRO A 5 -0.37 2.23 -17.34
C PRO A 5 -1.04 2.42 -18.70
N GLU A 6 -1.08 3.65 -19.19
CA GLU A 6 -1.74 3.97 -20.47
C GLU A 6 -0.97 3.43 -21.67
N SER A 7 0.37 3.47 -21.62
CA SER A 7 1.18 2.94 -22.71
C SER A 7 1.33 1.42 -22.64
N ASP A 8 1.28 0.76 -23.80
CA ASP A 8 1.48 -0.70 -23.88
C ASP A 8 2.88 -1.13 -23.43
N GLU A 9 3.89 -0.27 -23.54
CA GLU A 9 5.26 -0.57 -23.12
C GLU A 9 5.37 -0.57 -21.61
N ALA A 10 4.86 0.46 -20.92
CA ALA A 10 4.81 0.52 -19.46
C ALA A 10 3.92 -0.58 -18.89
N ALA A 11 2.83 -0.93 -19.58
CA ALA A 11 1.98 -2.05 -19.19
C ALA A 11 2.70 -3.39 -19.27
N LYS A 12 3.52 -3.61 -20.30
CA LYS A 12 4.34 -4.84 -20.42
C LYS A 12 5.34 -4.97 -19.29
N GLU A 13 6.06 -3.91 -18.96
CA GLU A 13 7.00 -3.89 -17.86
C GLU A 13 6.31 -4.21 -16.53
N TYR A 14 5.16 -3.58 -16.28
CA TYR A 14 4.34 -3.82 -15.11
C TYR A 14 3.86 -5.27 -15.02
N TYR A 15 3.27 -5.81 -16.08
CA TYR A 15 2.79 -7.19 -16.07
C TYR A 15 3.92 -8.20 -15.94
N SER A 16 5.08 -7.97 -16.57
CA SER A 16 6.25 -8.83 -16.43
C SER A 16 6.77 -8.88 -14.98
N PHE A 17 6.72 -7.75 -14.27
CA PHE A 17 7.06 -7.70 -12.85
C PHE A 17 6.07 -8.49 -11.99
N GLU A 18 4.78 -8.35 -12.25
CA GLU A 18 3.72 -9.00 -11.48
C GLU A 18 3.57 -10.49 -11.78
N GLU A 19 3.88 -10.94 -12.99
CA GLU A 19 3.80 -12.37 -13.37
C GLU A 19 4.65 -13.27 -12.46
N ALA A 20 5.74 -12.76 -11.93
CA ALA A 20 6.61 -13.51 -11.01
C ALA A 20 5.87 -13.91 -9.71
N VAL A 21 4.86 -13.15 -9.32
CA VAL A 21 4.09 -13.36 -8.07
C VAL A 21 2.69 -13.89 -8.34
N MET A 22 2.02 -13.34 -9.35
CA MET A 22 0.61 -13.60 -9.62
C MET A 22 0.38 -14.67 -10.68
N GLY A 23 1.43 -15.14 -11.37
CA GLY A 23 1.34 -16.00 -12.54
C GLY A 23 0.93 -15.21 -13.79
N PRO A 24 0.71 -15.91 -14.94
CA PRO A 24 0.41 -15.26 -16.21
C PRO A 24 -0.81 -14.34 -16.13
N ILE A 25 -0.59 -13.07 -16.39
CA ILE A 25 -1.63 -12.03 -16.38
C ILE A 25 -1.89 -11.65 -17.85
N GLY A 26 -3.14 -11.80 -18.30
CA GLY A 26 -3.52 -11.39 -19.66
C GLY A 26 -3.46 -9.87 -19.83
N PHE A 27 -2.90 -9.42 -20.97
CA PHE A 27 -2.97 -8.02 -21.39
C PHE A 27 -4.43 -7.64 -21.67
N GLY A 28 -4.87 -6.47 -21.19
CA GLY A 28 -6.20 -5.94 -21.50
C GLY A 28 -7.16 -5.86 -20.32
N GLY A 29 -6.66 -5.81 -19.10
CA GLY A 29 -7.47 -5.55 -17.91
C GLY A 29 -8.01 -4.12 -17.85
N PRO A 30 -8.90 -3.83 -16.87
CA PRO A 30 -9.47 -2.51 -16.66
C PRO A 30 -8.39 -1.46 -16.41
N HIS A 31 -8.56 -0.25 -16.96
CA HIS A 31 -7.60 0.84 -16.83
C HIS A 31 -7.75 1.61 -15.51
N THR A 32 -8.98 1.78 -15.04
CA THR A 32 -9.27 2.51 -13.80
C THR A 32 -9.80 1.57 -12.73
N TYR A 33 -9.76 2.02 -11.48
CA TYR A 33 -10.38 1.29 -10.37
C TYR A 33 -11.90 1.13 -10.59
N ARG A 34 -12.56 2.12 -11.17
CA ARG A 34 -13.99 2.09 -11.51
C ARG A 34 -14.29 1.01 -12.54
N ASP A 35 -13.48 0.91 -13.60
CA ASP A 35 -13.63 -0.14 -14.61
C ASP A 35 -13.43 -1.54 -14.03
N TYR A 36 -12.49 -1.66 -13.09
CA TYR A 36 -12.27 -2.92 -12.36
C TYR A 36 -13.50 -3.32 -11.54
N LEU A 37 -14.11 -2.41 -10.78
CA LEU A 37 -15.35 -2.66 -10.07
C LEU A 37 -16.48 -3.05 -11.03
N ALA A 38 -16.61 -2.36 -12.14
CA ALA A 38 -17.61 -2.69 -13.16
C ALA A 38 -17.40 -4.08 -13.77
N ALA A 39 -16.16 -4.52 -13.94
CA ALA A 39 -15.83 -5.87 -14.37
C ALA A 39 -16.17 -6.92 -13.30
N LEU A 40 -15.86 -6.64 -12.03
CA LEU A 40 -16.21 -7.53 -10.91
C LEU A 40 -17.74 -7.71 -10.79
N HIS A 41 -18.52 -6.65 -10.95
CA HIS A 41 -19.98 -6.73 -10.91
C HIS A 41 -20.59 -7.59 -12.01
N LYS A 42 -19.88 -7.77 -13.12
CA LYS A 42 -20.30 -8.65 -14.23
C LYS A 42 -19.88 -10.09 -14.05
N THR A 43 -19.05 -10.37 -13.04
CA THR A 43 -18.49 -11.70 -12.79
C THR A 43 -19.29 -12.37 -11.67
N ALA A 44 -19.73 -13.60 -11.88
CA ALA A 44 -20.35 -14.40 -10.81
C ALA A 44 -19.26 -14.86 -9.84
N LEU A 45 -19.09 -14.13 -8.75
CA LEU A 45 -18.11 -14.45 -7.71
C LEU A 45 -18.75 -15.30 -6.60
N PRO A 46 -18.04 -16.31 -6.08
CA PRO A 46 -18.58 -17.18 -5.02
C PRO A 46 -18.56 -16.51 -3.62
N LEU A 47 -17.95 -15.33 -3.51
CA LEU A 47 -17.77 -14.57 -2.26
C LEU A 47 -17.74 -13.06 -2.52
N ASN A 48 -17.90 -12.28 -1.45
CA ASN A 48 -17.74 -10.84 -1.49
C ASN A 48 -16.28 -10.45 -1.65
N VAL A 49 -16.02 -9.41 -2.45
CA VAL A 49 -14.67 -8.88 -2.70
C VAL A 49 -14.62 -7.41 -2.32
N ALA A 50 -13.61 -7.03 -1.55
CA ALA A 50 -13.26 -5.65 -1.24
C ALA A 50 -11.81 -5.43 -1.68
N ALA A 51 -11.62 -4.83 -2.85
CA ALA A 51 -10.29 -4.62 -3.42
C ALA A 51 -9.72 -3.27 -3.00
N MET A 52 -8.46 -3.24 -2.59
CA MET A 52 -7.72 -2.00 -2.35
C MET A 52 -6.98 -1.55 -3.59
N ILE A 53 -6.70 -0.25 -3.70
CA ILE A 53 -5.79 0.26 -4.71
C ILE A 53 -4.34 0.16 -4.19
N GLY A 54 -3.44 -0.38 -4.99
CA GLY A 54 -2.02 -0.49 -4.64
C GLY A 54 -1.24 0.78 -4.99
N THR A 55 -0.50 1.34 -4.04
CA THR A 55 0.33 2.54 -4.29
C THR A 55 1.51 2.24 -5.20
N GLY A 56 2.06 1.03 -5.18
CA GLY A 56 3.05 0.58 -6.15
C GLY A 56 2.53 0.61 -7.58
N THR A 57 1.30 0.14 -7.78
CA THR A 57 0.62 0.22 -9.08
C THR A 57 0.40 1.67 -9.53
N VAL A 58 -0.02 2.55 -8.61
CA VAL A 58 -0.16 3.98 -8.88
C VAL A 58 1.19 4.59 -9.30
N LYS A 59 2.27 4.27 -8.58
CA LYS A 59 3.62 4.78 -8.93
C LYS A 59 4.05 4.32 -10.31
N ILE A 60 3.84 3.06 -10.64
CA ILE A 60 4.19 2.52 -11.97
C ILE A 60 3.40 3.24 -13.07
N CYS A 61 2.12 3.54 -12.85
CA CYS A 61 1.31 4.27 -13.83
C CYS A 61 1.84 5.67 -14.12
N VAL A 62 2.34 6.37 -13.09
CA VAL A 62 2.75 7.77 -13.18
C VAL A 62 4.23 7.91 -13.56
N LYS A 63 5.08 7.02 -13.05
CA LYS A 63 6.53 7.16 -13.09
C LYS A 63 7.31 5.93 -13.57
N GLY A 64 6.65 4.78 -13.69
CA GLY A 64 7.33 3.51 -13.93
C GLY A 64 8.18 3.07 -12.73
N PHE A 65 9.30 2.42 -13.00
CA PHE A 65 10.23 1.90 -11.99
C PHE A 65 11.39 2.85 -11.66
N ALA A 66 11.31 4.12 -12.06
CA ALA A 66 12.37 5.08 -11.81
C ALA A 66 12.63 5.30 -10.31
N ASP A 67 13.91 5.38 -9.93
CA ASP A 67 14.39 5.58 -8.56
C ASP A 67 14.52 7.06 -8.15
N THR A 68 14.09 7.96 -9.01
CA THR A 68 14.13 9.41 -8.77
C THR A 68 12.90 9.86 -7.95
N PRO A 69 13.00 10.92 -7.15
CA PRO A 69 11.86 11.54 -6.49
C PRO A 69 10.76 11.91 -7.47
N TYR A 70 9.52 11.93 -7.01
CA TYR A 70 8.40 12.45 -7.80
C TYR A 70 8.61 13.94 -8.12
N THR A 71 8.25 14.35 -9.32
CA THR A 71 7.98 15.76 -9.61
C THR A 71 6.61 16.14 -8.99
N GLN A 72 6.35 17.45 -8.87
CA GLN A 72 5.05 17.91 -8.35
C GLN A 72 3.88 17.41 -9.21
N GLN A 73 4.03 17.42 -10.54
CA GLN A 73 2.99 16.92 -11.44
C GLN A 73 2.73 15.42 -11.23
N GLU A 74 3.78 14.62 -11.10
CA GLU A 74 3.64 13.18 -10.81
C GLU A 74 2.97 12.92 -9.46
N LEU A 75 3.25 13.74 -8.44
CA LEU A 75 2.54 13.66 -7.15
C LEU A 75 1.05 13.97 -7.30
N ASP A 76 0.72 15.02 -8.07
CA ASP A 76 -0.67 15.40 -8.30
C ASP A 76 -1.42 14.33 -9.09
N ASP A 77 -0.80 13.74 -10.11
CA ASP A 77 -1.36 12.65 -10.90
C ASP A 77 -1.57 11.38 -10.06
N ALA A 78 -0.59 11.00 -9.24
CA ALA A 78 -0.71 9.86 -8.33
C ALA A 78 -1.84 10.06 -7.31
N ARG A 79 -1.92 11.26 -6.73
CA ARG A 79 -3.00 11.63 -5.81
C ARG A 79 -4.37 11.59 -6.49
N ALA A 80 -4.49 12.04 -7.73
CA ALA A 80 -5.74 12.00 -8.50
C ALA A 80 -6.21 10.57 -8.77
N LEU A 81 -5.30 9.63 -9.07
CA LEU A 81 -5.63 8.21 -9.23
C LEU A 81 -6.18 7.60 -7.92
N ILE A 82 -5.59 7.94 -6.79
CA ILE A 82 -6.07 7.49 -5.47
C ILE A 82 -7.43 8.13 -5.16
N GLU A 83 -7.60 9.42 -5.45
CA GLU A 83 -8.87 10.13 -5.30
C GLU A 83 -10.00 9.45 -6.08
N ASP A 84 -9.77 9.12 -7.36
CA ASP A 84 -10.77 8.43 -8.20
C ASP A 84 -11.15 7.06 -7.61
N ALA A 85 -10.17 6.31 -7.10
CA ALA A 85 -10.43 5.03 -6.45
C ALA A 85 -11.26 5.18 -5.16
N MET A 86 -10.95 6.17 -4.32
CA MET A 86 -11.72 6.46 -3.09
C MET A 86 -13.15 6.87 -3.44
N ALA A 87 -13.32 7.75 -4.43
CA ALA A 87 -14.63 8.19 -4.94
C ALA A 87 -15.43 7.04 -5.57
N ALA A 88 -14.77 6.06 -6.16
CA ALA A 88 -15.40 4.85 -6.69
C ALA A 88 -15.78 3.83 -5.61
N GLY A 89 -15.38 4.04 -4.36
CA GLY A 89 -15.73 3.18 -3.23
C GLY A 89 -14.65 2.20 -2.80
N ALA A 90 -13.37 2.43 -3.16
CA ALA A 90 -12.27 1.64 -2.62
C ALA A 90 -12.28 1.67 -1.08
N PRO A 91 -12.12 0.53 -0.39
CA PRO A 91 -12.10 0.49 1.07
C PRO A 91 -10.83 1.12 1.65
N GLY A 92 -9.79 1.28 0.84
CA GLY A 92 -8.51 1.85 1.24
C GLY A 92 -7.43 1.65 0.21
N VAL A 93 -6.20 1.88 0.65
CA VAL A 93 -4.98 1.67 -0.12
C VAL A 93 -4.11 0.59 0.50
N SER A 94 -3.32 -0.06 -0.35
CA SER A 94 -2.32 -1.04 0.06
C SER A 94 -0.93 -0.55 -0.33
N LEU A 95 -0.01 -0.49 0.64
CA LEU A 95 1.39 -0.12 0.45
C LEU A 95 2.27 -1.36 0.55
N GLY A 96 3.28 -1.42 -0.31
CA GLY A 96 4.34 -2.41 -0.25
C GLY A 96 5.71 -1.73 -0.22
N ILE A 97 6.00 -0.96 0.83
CA ILE A 97 7.13 -0.01 0.88
C ILE A 97 8.50 -0.71 0.77
N MET A 98 8.57 -2.01 1.00
CA MET A 98 9.78 -2.81 0.80
C MET A 98 10.07 -3.04 -0.69
N TYR A 99 9.07 -3.02 -1.55
CA TYR A 99 9.16 -3.48 -2.94
C TYR A 99 9.38 -2.33 -3.92
N LEU A 100 9.93 -2.67 -5.10
CA LEU A 100 10.01 -1.77 -6.24
C LEU A 100 8.61 -1.50 -6.80
N PRO A 101 8.34 -0.26 -7.22
CA PRO A 101 9.15 0.94 -7.07
C PRO A 101 8.86 1.74 -5.78
N GLU A 102 8.02 1.26 -4.87
CA GLU A 102 7.58 2.01 -3.68
C GLU A 102 8.73 2.31 -2.72
N CYS A 103 9.74 1.44 -2.64
CA CYS A 103 10.90 1.63 -1.77
C CYS A 103 11.69 2.91 -2.04
N TYR A 104 11.52 3.51 -3.22
CA TYR A 104 12.12 4.80 -3.59
C TYR A 104 11.31 6.01 -3.13
N SER A 105 10.10 5.80 -2.59
CA SER A 105 9.26 6.90 -2.13
C SER A 105 9.59 7.27 -0.69
N SER A 106 9.55 8.57 -0.41
CA SER A 106 9.72 9.15 0.91
C SER A 106 8.41 9.17 1.70
N THR A 107 8.52 9.33 3.02
CA THR A 107 7.38 9.56 3.91
C THR A 107 6.55 10.77 3.50
N ASP A 108 7.21 11.84 3.02
CA ASP A 108 6.53 13.07 2.57
C ASP A 108 5.70 12.84 1.32
N GLU A 109 6.26 12.13 0.33
CA GLU A 109 5.54 11.75 -0.89
C GLU A 109 4.32 10.88 -0.57
N PHE A 110 4.48 9.86 0.29
CA PHE A 110 3.34 9.04 0.72
C PHE A 110 2.27 9.88 1.42
N ALA A 111 2.64 10.75 2.36
CA ALA A 111 1.67 11.58 3.05
C ALA A 111 0.91 12.52 2.08
N TYR A 112 1.56 12.98 1.02
CA TYR A 112 0.94 13.84 0.01
C TYR A 112 -0.06 13.06 -0.86
N ILE A 113 0.36 11.95 -1.45
CA ILE A 113 -0.50 11.18 -2.37
C ILE A 113 -1.65 10.48 -1.66
N LEU A 114 -1.50 10.17 -0.37
CA LEU A 114 -2.50 9.45 0.42
C LEU A 114 -3.51 10.38 1.13
N GLU A 115 -3.41 11.70 1.00
CA GLU A 115 -4.37 12.64 1.62
C GLU A 115 -5.84 12.25 1.34
N PRO A 116 -6.24 11.80 0.12
CA PRO A 116 -7.61 11.39 -0.12
C PRO A 116 -8.10 10.25 0.79
N VAL A 117 -7.21 9.35 1.23
CA VAL A 117 -7.57 8.23 2.10
C VAL A 117 -8.13 8.73 3.43
N GLY A 118 -7.49 9.75 4.03
CA GLY A 118 -7.98 10.40 5.25
C GLY A 118 -9.30 11.13 5.02
N ARG A 119 -9.39 11.90 3.95
CA ARG A 119 -10.60 12.67 3.61
C ARG A 119 -11.83 11.79 3.37
N TYR A 120 -11.65 10.61 2.80
CA TYR A 120 -12.70 9.61 2.61
C TYR A 120 -12.89 8.66 3.80
N HIS A 121 -12.15 8.85 4.91
CA HIS A 121 -12.19 7.99 6.10
C HIS A 121 -11.95 6.50 5.77
N ARG A 122 -10.93 6.25 4.95
CA ARG A 122 -10.54 4.91 4.54
C ARG A 122 -9.30 4.42 5.29
N VAL A 123 -8.84 3.22 5.00
CA VAL A 123 -7.73 2.57 5.69
C VAL A 123 -6.47 2.49 4.81
N ILE A 124 -5.31 2.61 5.42
CA ILE A 124 -4.03 2.22 4.85
C ILE A 124 -3.70 0.81 5.37
N THR A 125 -3.42 -0.13 4.48
CA THR A 125 -2.76 -1.40 4.81
C THR A 125 -1.35 -1.38 4.30
N THR A 126 -0.39 -1.97 5.00
CA THR A 126 1.01 -1.84 4.60
C THR A 126 1.87 -3.05 4.91
N HIS A 127 2.67 -3.45 3.92
CA HIS A 127 3.92 -4.13 4.14
C HIS A 127 4.99 -3.06 4.40
N ILE A 128 5.57 -3.04 5.59
CA ILE A 128 6.52 -2.01 6.03
C ILE A 128 7.84 -2.07 5.25
N ARG A 129 8.63 -0.99 5.28
CA ARG A 129 9.89 -0.85 4.52
C ARG A 129 10.94 -1.89 4.89
N GLY A 130 10.96 -2.35 6.13
CA GLY A 130 11.89 -3.37 6.58
C GLY A 130 11.40 -4.08 7.83
N GLU A 131 11.51 -5.39 7.82
CA GLU A 131 11.05 -6.30 8.89
C GLU A 131 12.19 -6.85 9.75
N GLY A 132 13.43 -6.48 9.41
CA GLY A 132 14.66 -6.87 10.13
C GLY A 132 15.20 -5.74 10.99
N ASP A 133 16.46 -5.37 10.77
CA ASP A 133 17.20 -4.38 11.57
C ASP A 133 16.56 -2.99 11.59
N SER A 134 15.78 -2.65 10.59
CA SER A 134 15.05 -1.37 10.44
C SER A 134 13.58 -1.43 10.86
N MET A 135 13.12 -2.55 11.45
CA MET A 135 11.71 -2.77 11.76
C MET A 135 11.09 -1.64 12.59
N VAL A 136 11.72 -1.23 13.67
CA VAL A 136 11.17 -0.17 14.54
C VAL A 136 11.01 1.15 13.78
N GLN A 137 12.04 1.53 12.98
CA GLN A 137 11.94 2.74 12.15
C GLN A 137 10.84 2.62 11.10
N SER A 138 10.70 1.45 10.48
CA SER A 138 9.68 1.21 9.46
C SER A 138 8.26 1.27 10.04
N VAL A 139 8.07 0.79 11.27
CA VAL A 139 6.80 0.92 11.99
C VAL A 139 6.50 2.40 12.31
N ARG A 140 7.49 3.15 12.79
CA ARG A 140 7.34 4.59 13.05
C ARG A 140 7.05 5.38 11.79
N GLU A 141 7.66 5.02 10.67
CA GLU A 141 7.39 5.63 9.35
C GLU A 141 5.92 5.50 8.98
N VAL A 142 5.36 4.31 9.03
CA VAL A 142 3.96 4.10 8.62
C VAL A 142 2.95 4.68 9.61
N ILE A 143 3.27 4.71 10.90
CA ILE A 143 2.49 5.44 11.91
C ILE A 143 2.49 6.95 11.58
N GLU A 144 3.63 7.52 11.24
CA GLU A 144 3.73 8.94 10.87
C GLU A 144 2.95 9.26 9.60
N ILE A 145 3.03 8.41 8.57
CA ILE A 145 2.21 8.54 7.35
C ILE A 145 0.73 8.57 7.72
N ALA A 146 0.23 7.57 8.45
CA ALA A 146 -1.17 7.47 8.82
C ALA A 146 -1.64 8.65 9.69
N ARG A 147 -0.79 9.13 10.61
CA ARG A 147 -1.06 10.30 11.46
C ARG A 147 -1.21 11.57 10.62
N ARG A 148 -0.32 11.79 9.64
CA ARG A 148 -0.36 12.96 8.74
C ARG A 148 -1.56 12.92 7.81
N VAL A 149 -1.92 11.74 7.33
CA VAL A 149 -3.09 11.52 6.47
C VAL A 149 -4.40 11.58 7.27
N GLY A 150 -4.38 11.28 8.56
CA GLY A 150 -5.57 11.26 9.42
C GLY A 150 -6.47 10.06 9.15
N CYS A 151 -5.91 8.87 8.94
CA CYS A 151 -6.64 7.67 8.61
C CYS A 151 -6.28 6.46 9.50
N ALA A 152 -7.08 5.40 9.44
CA ALA A 152 -6.77 4.14 10.07
C ALA A 152 -5.59 3.44 9.37
N LEU A 153 -4.79 2.71 10.14
CA LEU A 153 -3.62 1.95 9.67
C LEU A 153 -3.74 0.48 10.07
N GLU A 154 -3.46 -0.41 9.13
CA GLU A 154 -3.19 -1.83 9.36
C GLU A 154 -1.77 -2.15 8.93
N ILE A 155 -0.99 -2.79 9.80
CA ILE A 155 0.35 -3.29 9.49
C ILE A 155 0.23 -4.79 9.25
N SER A 156 0.40 -5.20 7.99
CA SER A 156 0.23 -6.57 7.56
C SER A 156 1.36 -7.47 8.06
N HIS A 157 1.05 -8.74 8.35
CA HIS A 157 2.00 -9.80 8.72
C HIS A 157 3.14 -9.33 9.63
N PHE A 158 2.79 -8.61 10.68
CA PHE A 158 3.71 -7.97 11.62
C PHE A 158 4.66 -8.98 12.27
N LYS A 159 5.97 -8.86 11.99
CA LYS A 159 7.00 -9.76 12.48
C LYS A 159 8.36 -9.09 12.57
N SER A 160 9.26 -9.67 13.35
CA SER A 160 10.68 -9.29 13.43
C SER A 160 11.55 -10.38 12.81
N CYS A 161 12.13 -10.09 11.65
CA CYS A 161 12.93 -11.04 10.89
C CYS A 161 14.40 -11.05 11.32
N GLY A 162 15.02 -12.25 11.23
CA GLY A 162 16.42 -12.48 11.55
C GLY A 162 16.65 -12.85 13.00
N MET A 163 17.45 -13.91 13.23
CA MET A 163 17.71 -14.48 14.57
C MET A 163 18.22 -13.45 15.58
N LYS A 164 19.03 -12.48 15.14
CA LYS A 164 19.57 -11.42 16.00
C LYS A 164 18.50 -10.43 16.51
N ASN A 165 17.36 -10.37 15.85
CA ASN A 165 16.27 -9.44 16.13
C ASN A 165 15.14 -10.08 16.97
N TRP A 166 15.17 -11.39 17.15
CA TRP A 166 14.16 -12.11 17.92
C TRP A 166 14.05 -11.59 19.35
N GLY A 167 12.82 -11.30 19.78
CA GLY A 167 12.50 -10.87 21.13
C GLY A 167 13.09 -9.52 21.55
N LYS A 168 13.63 -8.72 20.60
CA LYS A 168 14.19 -7.39 20.89
C LYS A 168 13.26 -6.29 20.37
N ASP A 169 13.28 -6.08 19.07
CA ASP A 169 12.65 -4.92 18.44
C ASP A 169 11.12 -5.02 18.41
N ILE A 170 10.57 -6.23 18.45
CA ILE A 170 9.13 -6.46 18.42
C ILE A 170 8.41 -5.77 19.61
N HIS A 171 9.00 -5.79 20.81
CA HIS A 171 8.40 -5.14 21.98
C HIS A 171 8.38 -3.62 21.86
N THR A 172 9.46 -3.03 21.31
CA THR A 172 9.52 -1.59 21.05
C THR A 172 8.49 -1.19 20.00
N ALA A 173 8.40 -1.95 18.92
CA ALA A 173 7.43 -1.68 17.87
C ALA A 173 5.97 -1.80 18.36
N ILE A 174 5.65 -2.80 19.20
CA ILE A 174 4.32 -2.93 19.84
C ILE A 174 4.05 -1.72 20.73
N ALA A 175 5.00 -1.27 21.54
CA ALA A 175 4.81 -0.10 22.39
C ALA A 175 4.53 1.18 21.58
N ASP A 176 5.25 1.38 20.45
CA ASP A 176 5.02 2.52 19.55
C ASP A 176 3.60 2.45 18.92
N ILE A 177 3.16 1.26 18.53
CA ILE A 177 1.82 1.01 17.99
C ILE A 177 0.74 1.31 19.05
N GLU A 178 0.90 0.81 20.27
CA GLU A 178 -0.05 1.04 21.38
C GLU A 178 -0.12 2.50 21.75
N ALA A 179 1.02 3.20 21.77
CA ALA A 179 1.06 4.64 21.98
C ALA A 179 0.32 5.41 20.87
N ALA A 180 0.50 5.02 19.63
CA ALA A 180 -0.23 5.61 18.50
C ALA A 180 -1.73 5.35 18.60
N ARG A 181 -2.17 4.15 18.98
CA ARG A 181 -3.58 3.81 19.23
C ARG A 181 -4.21 4.64 20.32
N ALA A 182 -3.48 4.91 21.40
CA ALA A 182 -3.97 5.74 22.51
C ALA A 182 -4.08 7.22 22.12
N ALA A 183 -3.24 7.70 21.20
CA ALA A 183 -3.23 9.09 20.76
C ALA A 183 -4.32 9.42 19.73
N VAL A 184 -4.85 8.42 19.02
CA VAL A 184 -5.88 8.59 17.99
C VAL A 184 -7.08 7.74 18.41
N SER A 185 -8.26 8.33 18.48
CA SER A 185 -9.50 7.65 18.93
C SER A 185 -9.88 6.41 18.10
N TYR A 186 -9.17 6.13 17.02
CA TYR A 186 -9.41 4.96 16.16
C TYR A 186 -8.19 4.60 15.32
N THR A 187 -7.40 3.64 15.78
CA THR A 187 -6.40 2.94 14.94
C THR A 187 -6.66 1.45 15.07
N HIS A 188 -7.09 0.81 13.98
CA HIS A 188 -7.27 -0.63 13.96
C HIS A 188 -5.95 -1.28 13.54
N LEU A 189 -5.24 -1.85 14.51
CA LEU A 189 -4.09 -2.69 14.25
C LEU A 189 -4.50 -4.14 14.36
N ARG A 190 -4.36 -4.87 13.28
CA ARG A 190 -4.57 -6.31 13.28
C ARG A 190 -3.30 -6.99 12.75
N ALA A 191 -2.62 -7.74 13.60
CA ALA A 191 -1.62 -8.68 13.16
C ALA A 191 -2.35 -9.89 12.53
N HIS A 192 -2.23 -10.04 11.22
CA HIS A 192 -2.52 -11.29 10.54
C HIS A 192 -1.20 -12.05 10.37
N GLU A 193 -1.16 -13.26 10.87
CA GLU A 193 -0.05 -14.19 10.91
C GLU A 193 1.00 -13.90 11.99
N THR A 194 0.78 -14.49 13.15
CA THR A 194 1.87 -14.88 14.03
C THR A 194 2.56 -16.08 13.38
N CYS A 195 3.73 -15.91 12.78
CA CYS A 195 4.67 -17.02 12.67
C CYS A 195 5.22 -17.32 14.07
N ALA A 196 4.37 -17.84 14.93
CA ALA A 196 4.78 -18.65 16.04
C ALA A 196 4.80 -20.07 15.48
N ASP A 197 5.93 -20.71 15.47
CA ASP A 197 6.23 -22.07 15.09
C ASP A 197 7.07 -22.18 13.79
N LEU A 198 8.35 -21.85 13.93
CA LEU A 198 9.47 -22.60 13.34
C LEU A 198 10.66 -22.53 14.29
#